data_fc011ab3253e2f03387f4519360b0fcd
#
_entry.id   fc011ab3253e2f03387f4519360b0fcd
#
_cell.length_a   1.000
_cell.length_b   1.000
_cell.length_c   1.000
_cell.angle_alpha   90.00
_cell.angle_beta   90.00
_cell.angle_gamma   90.00
#
_symmetry.space_group_name_H-M   'P 1'
#
loop_
_entity.id
_entity.type
_entity.pdbx_description
1 polymer ?
#
loop_
_entity_poly.entity_id
_entity_poly.type
_entity_poly.pdbx_seq_one_letter_code
_entity_poly.pdbx_strand_id
1 'polypeptide(L)'
;HTRNLIGAEALMRFKMKRNEQIEFISPAEFIPILEESGLIIPTGRWILRQAVACCKKWQEFIPEFKVNVNLSYVQIIKSKILDEIKQALKDFNLKPALLGIEVTESGYLENTYHYKKLWSSLKEEGITLILDDYGTGYSNAYRLSDLTPHYIKIDRVLTQKALSSNYERSILIYIIEMAHSLKLNVCIEGVETEEELQEIKKLNPDYIQGYLFGKPAPEDEFYNRQIKKK
;
A
#
# COMPACT_ATOMS: atom_id res chain seq x y z
N HIS A 1 -16.51 12.76 5.93
CA HIS A 1 -15.41 12.39 5.04
C HIS A 1 -14.93 13.62 4.30
N THR A 2 -13.78 14.15 4.71
CA THR A 2 -13.07 15.22 4.00
C THR A 2 -12.33 14.62 2.80
N ARG A 3 -12.29 15.34 1.66
CA ARG A 3 -11.45 14.93 0.51
C ARG A 3 -9.98 15.35 0.71
N ASN A 4 -9.44 15.19 1.91
CA ASN A 4 -8.07 15.57 2.17
C ASN A 4 -7.12 14.47 1.67
N LEU A 5 -6.16 14.86 0.87
CA LEU A 5 -5.03 14.01 0.54
C LEU A 5 -4.21 13.79 1.81
N ILE A 6 -4.06 12.53 2.21
CA ILE A 6 -3.33 12.13 3.42
C ILE A 6 -2.03 11.40 3.10
N GLY A 7 -1.90 10.86 1.90
CA GLY A 7 -0.73 10.09 1.52
C GLY A 7 -0.80 9.57 0.09
N ALA A 8 0.20 8.81 -0.30
CA ALA A 8 0.27 8.11 -1.57
C ALA A 8 1.03 6.79 -1.44
N GLU A 9 0.75 5.88 -2.35
CA GLU A 9 1.47 4.63 -2.52
C GLU A 9 2.59 4.81 -3.55
N ALA A 10 3.79 4.32 -3.21
CA ALA A 10 4.94 4.30 -4.11
C ALA A 10 4.90 3.07 -4.99
N LEU A 11 4.56 3.24 -6.24
CA LEU A 11 4.36 2.17 -7.20
C LEU A 11 5.52 2.05 -8.18
N MET A 12 6.19 0.90 -8.18
CA MET A 12 7.25 0.59 -9.14
C MET A 12 6.72 0.58 -10.57
N ARG A 13 7.49 1.17 -11.49
CA ARG A 13 7.21 1.11 -12.93
C ARG A 13 8.48 0.74 -13.68
N PHE A 14 8.38 -0.28 -14.51
CA PHE A 14 9.49 -0.70 -15.37
C PHE A 14 9.26 -0.22 -16.80
N LYS A 15 10.25 0.50 -17.33
CA LYS A 15 10.25 1.00 -18.71
C LYS A 15 11.31 0.28 -19.50
N MET A 16 10.96 -0.27 -20.65
CA MET A 16 11.89 -0.89 -21.57
C MET A 16 11.84 -0.18 -22.92
N LYS A 17 13.01 0.08 -23.51
CA LYS A 17 13.09 0.59 -24.87
C LYS A 17 13.10 -0.58 -25.85
N ARG A 18 12.08 -0.71 -26.68
CA ARG A 18 11.98 -1.71 -27.74
C ARG A 18 11.67 -1.01 -29.06
N ASN A 19 12.48 -1.26 -30.09
CA ASN A 19 12.31 -0.65 -31.43
C ASN A 19 12.10 0.89 -31.36
N GLU A 20 12.94 1.59 -30.57
CA GLU A 20 12.87 3.05 -30.32
C GLU A 20 11.62 3.54 -29.57
N GLN A 21 10.66 2.67 -29.26
CA GLN A 21 9.50 2.99 -28.45
C GLN A 21 9.74 2.63 -26.97
N ILE A 22 9.20 3.43 -26.07
CA ILE A 22 9.21 3.15 -24.62
C ILE A 22 7.93 2.39 -24.29
N GLU A 23 8.08 1.16 -23.82
CA GLU A 23 6.98 0.33 -23.35
C GLU A 23 7.03 0.26 -21.81
N PHE A 24 5.86 0.32 -21.19
CA PHE A 24 5.71 0.02 -19.78
C PHE A 24 5.40 -1.47 -19.61
N ILE A 25 6.25 -2.17 -18.87
CA ILE A 25 6.04 -3.57 -18.54
C ILE A 25 5.14 -3.65 -17.29
N SER A 26 4.19 -4.57 -17.31
CA SER A 26 3.26 -4.77 -16.20
C SER A 26 4.00 -5.23 -14.93
N PRO A 27 3.64 -4.72 -13.73
CA PRO A 27 4.15 -5.26 -12.47
C PRO A 27 3.96 -6.77 -12.34
N ALA A 28 2.85 -7.32 -12.82
CA ALA A 28 2.58 -8.75 -12.82
C ALA A 28 3.58 -9.58 -13.65
N GLU A 29 4.27 -8.95 -14.61
CA GLU A 29 5.30 -9.61 -15.41
C GLU A 29 6.69 -9.45 -14.80
N PHE A 30 7.09 -8.25 -14.38
CA PHE A 30 8.47 -8.01 -14.00
C PHE A 30 8.75 -8.28 -12.51
N ILE A 31 7.76 -8.14 -11.60
CA ILE A 31 7.99 -8.39 -10.18
C ILE A 31 8.37 -9.84 -9.91
N PRO A 32 7.67 -10.86 -10.45
CA PRO A 32 8.10 -12.25 -10.28
C PRO A 32 9.53 -12.50 -10.77
N ILE A 33 9.94 -11.89 -11.87
CA ILE A 33 11.32 -12.01 -12.40
C ILE A 33 12.33 -11.39 -11.44
N LEU A 34 12.02 -10.22 -10.85
CA LEU A 34 12.87 -9.59 -9.84
C LEU A 34 12.98 -10.42 -8.56
N GLU A 35 11.90 -11.07 -8.16
CA GLU A 35 11.84 -11.94 -6.97
C GLU A 35 12.67 -13.22 -7.20
N GLU A 36 12.47 -13.90 -8.32
CA GLU A 36 13.18 -15.12 -8.70
C GLU A 36 14.69 -14.87 -8.84
N SER A 37 15.06 -13.78 -9.50
CA SER A 37 16.48 -13.39 -9.68
C SER A 37 17.12 -12.78 -8.43
N GLY A 38 16.35 -12.43 -7.40
CA GLY A 38 16.79 -11.70 -6.21
C GLY A 38 17.05 -10.19 -6.43
N LEU A 39 16.84 -9.69 -7.65
CA LEU A 39 16.99 -8.27 -7.97
C LEU A 39 15.93 -7.39 -7.28
N ILE A 40 14.85 -7.98 -6.77
CA ILE A 40 13.86 -7.27 -5.96
C ILE A 40 14.49 -6.63 -4.71
N ILE A 41 15.57 -7.21 -4.16
CA ILE A 41 16.24 -6.69 -2.97
C ILE A 41 16.89 -5.32 -3.24
N PRO A 42 17.85 -5.18 -4.17
CA PRO A 42 18.44 -3.86 -4.45
C PRO A 42 17.43 -2.87 -5.03
N THR A 43 16.49 -3.34 -5.85
CA THR A 43 15.43 -2.49 -6.42
C THR A 43 14.48 -1.97 -5.36
N GLY A 44 14.02 -2.84 -4.46
CA GLY A 44 13.12 -2.45 -3.36
C GLY A 44 13.80 -1.50 -2.37
N ARG A 45 15.09 -1.69 -2.08
CA ARG A 45 15.88 -0.73 -1.29
C ARG A 45 15.91 0.65 -1.96
N TRP A 46 16.12 0.70 -3.25
CA TRP A 46 16.12 1.96 -4.01
C TRP A 46 14.75 2.63 -3.93
N ILE A 47 13.65 1.88 -4.18
CA ILE A 47 12.28 2.42 -4.11
C ILE A 47 11.96 2.96 -2.74
N LEU A 48 12.26 2.21 -1.67
CA LEU A 48 12.06 2.63 -0.29
C LEU A 48 12.72 4.00 -0.04
N ARG A 49 13.97 4.17 -0.47
CA ARG A 49 14.69 5.42 -0.28
C ARG A 49 14.09 6.57 -1.09
N GLN A 50 13.66 6.31 -2.34
CA GLN A 50 12.97 7.33 -3.15
C GLN A 50 11.63 7.74 -2.50
N ALA A 51 10.82 6.78 -2.07
CA ALA A 51 9.54 7.04 -1.43
C ALA A 51 9.69 7.87 -0.15
N VAL A 52 10.65 7.51 0.71
CA VAL A 52 10.95 8.24 1.96
C VAL A 52 11.43 9.66 1.66
N ALA A 53 12.31 9.84 0.65
CA ALA A 53 12.80 11.15 0.23
C ALA A 53 11.66 12.05 -0.28
N CYS A 54 10.80 11.51 -1.16
CA CYS A 54 9.63 12.22 -1.68
C CYS A 54 8.66 12.61 -0.56
N CYS A 55 8.36 11.68 0.34
CA CYS A 55 7.50 11.93 1.49
C CYS A 55 8.04 13.10 2.32
N LYS A 56 9.33 13.08 2.65
CA LYS A 56 9.97 14.16 3.41
C LYS A 56 9.87 15.52 2.73
N LYS A 57 10.12 15.56 1.42
CA LYS A 57 9.99 16.77 0.61
C LYS A 57 8.56 17.32 0.62
N TRP A 58 7.56 16.45 0.51
CA TRP A 58 6.15 16.88 0.43
C TRP A 58 5.54 17.26 1.77
N GLN A 59 6.18 16.91 2.89
CA GLN A 59 5.78 17.40 4.24
C GLN A 59 5.90 18.92 4.41
N GLU A 60 6.68 19.59 3.57
CA GLU A 60 6.71 21.07 3.54
C GLU A 60 5.34 21.66 3.19
N PHE A 61 4.51 20.92 2.45
CA PHE A 61 3.18 21.33 1.99
C PHE A 61 2.06 20.65 2.76
N ILE A 62 2.25 19.37 3.11
CA ILE A 62 1.30 18.54 3.85
C ILE A 62 2.07 17.88 5.00
N PRO A 63 2.13 18.48 6.20
CA PRO A 63 3.01 18.03 7.30
C PRO A 63 2.83 16.57 7.72
N GLU A 64 1.60 16.04 7.64
CA GLU A 64 1.26 14.66 8.01
C GLU A 64 1.12 13.73 6.79
N PHE A 65 1.72 14.13 5.64
CA PHE A 65 1.72 13.30 4.45
C PHE A 65 2.41 11.95 4.70
N LYS A 66 1.75 10.87 4.31
CA LYS A 66 2.25 9.51 4.45
C LYS A 66 2.64 8.93 3.10
N VAL A 67 3.61 8.03 3.12
CA VAL A 67 3.94 7.22 1.95
C VAL A 67 3.88 5.75 2.31
N ASN A 68 3.25 4.97 1.44
CA ASN A 68 3.20 3.51 1.56
C ASN A 68 4.13 2.87 0.53
N VAL A 69 4.80 1.80 0.93
CA VAL A 69 5.74 1.05 0.09
C VAL A 69 5.43 -0.43 0.18
N ASN A 70 5.27 -1.06 -0.98
CA ASN A 70 5.10 -2.50 -1.10
C ASN A 70 6.40 -3.23 -0.75
N LEU A 71 6.30 -4.29 0.02
CA LEU A 71 7.41 -5.13 0.45
C LEU A 71 7.22 -6.56 -0.02
N SER A 72 8.16 -7.05 -0.85
CA SER A 72 8.16 -8.44 -1.29
C SER A 72 8.59 -9.38 -0.16
N TYR A 73 7.99 -10.58 -0.13
CA TYR A 73 8.38 -11.62 0.80
C TYR A 73 9.87 -12.03 0.67
N VAL A 74 10.42 -11.94 -0.55
CA VAL A 74 11.85 -12.22 -0.80
C VAL A 74 12.75 -11.25 -0.03
N GLN A 75 12.38 -9.97 0.05
CA GLN A 75 13.10 -8.98 0.84
C GLN A 75 13.03 -9.32 2.33
N ILE A 76 11.87 -9.77 2.82
CA ILE A 76 11.67 -10.12 4.24
C ILE A 76 12.58 -11.28 4.64
N ILE A 77 12.74 -12.29 3.77
CA ILE A 77 13.50 -13.50 4.09
C ILE A 77 14.99 -13.35 3.80
N LYS A 78 15.34 -12.68 2.69
CA LYS A 78 16.70 -12.69 2.15
C LYS A 78 17.48 -11.38 2.35
N SER A 79 16.88 -10.35 2.99
CA SER A 79 17.58 -9.09 3.23
C SER A 79 17.54 -8.67 4.70
N LYS A 80 18.27 -7.60 5.04
CA LYS A 80 18.19 -6.93 6.35
C LYS A 80 17.18 -5.78 6.27
N ILE A 81 15.98 -6.07 5.82
CA ILE A 81 14.98 -5.05 5.47
C ILE A 81 14.68 -4.08 6.62
N LEU A 82 14.64 -4.54 7.87
CA LEU A 82 14.44 -3.68 9.02
C LEU A 82 15.55 -2.63 9.16
N ASP A 83 16.81 -3.04 9.01
CA ASP A 83 17.96 -2.13 9.07
C ASP A 83 17.93 -1.14 7.90
N GLU A 84 17.54 -1.59 6.71
CA GLU A 84 17.40 -0.77 5.52
C GLU A 84 16.30 0.30 5.69
N ILE A 85 15.16 -0.06 6.28
CA ILE A 85 14.07 0.87 6.59
C ILE A 85 14.53 1.91 7.63
N LYS A 86 15.14 1.46 8.74
CA LYS A 86 15.66 2.36 9.78
C LYS A 86 16.69 3.33 9.23
N GLN A 87 17.58 2.85 8.37
CA GLN A 87 18.60 3.69 7.75
C GLN A 87 17.98 4.72 6.80
N ALA A 88 16.99 4.34 5.99
CA ALA A 88 16.30 5.27 5.11
C ALA A 88 15.57 6.37 5.90
N LEU A 89 14.83 5.99 6.95
CA LEU A 89 14.14 6.95 7.83
C LEU A 89 15.12 7.94 8.48
N LYS A 90 16.26 7.46 8.93
CA LYS A 90 17.32 8.27 9.54
C LYS A 90 17.96 9.22 8.51
N ASP A 91 18.34 8.73 7.35
CA ASP A 91 19.02 9.50 6.30
C ASP A 91 18.20 10.71 5.83
N PHE A 92 16.87 10.54 5.75
CA PHE A 92 15.96 11.58 5.31
C PHE A 92 15.23 12.30 6.45
N ASN A 93 15.52 11.93 7.70
CA ASN A 93 14.85 12.50 8.89
C ASN A 93 13.32 12.46 8.75
N LEU A 94 12.78 11.30 8.36
CA LEU A 94 11.34 11.04 8.27
C LEU A 94 10.86 10.36 9.54
N LYS A 95 9.74 10.85 10.12
CA LYS A 95 9.11 10.19 11.27
C LYS A 95 8.60 8.80 10.85
N PRO A 96 8.87 7.72 11.63
CA PRO A 96 8.42 6.37 11.30
C PRO A 96 6.92 6.23 11.03
N ALA A 97 6.08 6.96 11.79
CA ALA A 97 4.63 6.93 11.66
C ALA A 97 4.09 7.44 10.29
N LEU A 98 4.97 8.04 9.47
CA LEU A 98 4.63 8.56 8.14
C LEU A 98 5.03 7.59 7.01
N LEU A 99 5.66 6.46 7.37
CA LEU A 99 5.94 5.36 6.46
C LEU A 99 4.96 4.21 6.73
N GLY A 100 4.27 3.78 5.68
CA GLY A 100 3.48 2.54 5.65
C GLY A 100 4.23 1.44 4.90
N ILE A 101 4.25 0.24 5.45
CA ILE A 101 4.75 -0.96 4.78
C ILE A 101 3.57 -1.84 4.43
N GLU A 102 3.42 -2.11 3.13
CA GLU A 102 2.37 -2.94 2.58
C GLU A 102 2.89 -4.34 2.28
N VAL A 103 2.17 -5.36 2.70
CA VAL A 103 2.42 -6.75 2.33
C VAL A 103 1.10 -7.38 1.88
N THR A 104 1.17 -8.19 0.84
CA THR A 104 0.00 -8.92 0.35
C THR A 104 -0.36 -10.08 1.27
N GLU A 105 -1.63 -10.43 1.31
CA GLU A 105 -2.12 -11.57 2.07
C GLU A 105 -1.46 -12.88 1.62
N SER A 106 -1.28 -13.08 0.32
CA SER A 106 -0.63 -14.25 -0.26
C SER A 106 0.83 -14.40 0.16
N GLY A 107 1.59 -13.30 0.19
CA GLY A 107 2.98 -13.30 0.61
C GLY A 107 3.17 -13.75 2.07
N TYR A 108 2.23 -13.39 2.96
CA TYR A 108 2.27 -13.80 4.36
C TYR A 108 2.15 -15.31 4.57
N LEU A 109 1.46 -16.03 3.67
CA LEU A 109 1.20 -17.46 3.78
C LEU A 109 2.47 -18.32 3.77
N GLU A 110 3.51 -17.86 3.09
CA GLU A 110 4.69 -18.68 2.79
C GLU A 110 5.68 -18.76 3.97
N ASN A 111 5.72 -17.76 4.88
CA ASN A 111 6.70 -17.79 5.97
C ASN A 111 6.29 -16.97 7.22
N THR A 112 5.29 -17.46 7.94
CA THR A 112 4.67 -16.82 9.11
C THR A 112 5.67 -16.36 10.18
N TYR A 113 6.75 -17.12 10.46
CA TYR A 113 7.70 -16.78 11.53
C TYR A 113 8.50 -15.51 11.22
N HIS A 114 9.05 -15.39 10.01
CA HIS A 114 9.84 -14.22 9.60
C HIS A 114 8.99 -12.96 9.53
N TYR A 115 7.75 -13.10 9.04
CA TYR A 115 6.78 -12.01 9.02
C TYR A 115 6.44 -11.52 10.44
N LYS A 116 6.08 -12.43 11.36
CA LYS A 116 5.74 -12.05 12.74
C LYS A 116 6.88 -11.31 13.42
N LYS A 117 8.12 -11.78 13.24
CA LYS A 117 9.30 -11.13 13.81
C LYS A 117 9.51 -9.73 13.24
N LEU A 118 9.50 -9.60 11.90
CA LEU A 118 9.63 -8.31 11.25
C LEU A 118 8.50 -7.36 11.67
N TRP A 119 7.27 -7.87 11.67
CA TRP A 119 6.06 -7.10 11.99
C TRP A 119 6.13 -6.49 13.40
N SER A 120 6.49 -7.30 14.40
CA SER A 120 6.69 -6.82 15.75
C SER A 120 7.74 -5.71 15.80
N SER A 121 8.89 -5.92 15.15
CA SER A 121 9.98 -4.94 15.15
C SER A 121 9.57 -3.63 14.44
N LEU A 122 8.86 -3.70 13.31
CA LEU A 122 8.36 -2.49 12.62
C LEU A 122 7.35 -1.73 13.47
N LYS A 123 6.49 -2.45 14.19
CA LYS A 123 5.50 -1.85 15.10
C LYS A 123 6.16 -1.16 16.27
N GLU A 124 7.21 -1.75 16.87
CA GLU A 124 8.03 -1.13 17.94
C GLU A 124 8.70 0.16 17.47
N GLU A 125 9.11 0.23 16.21
CA GLU A 125 9.65 1.45 15.58
C GLU A 125 8.56 2.49 15.24
N GLY A 126 7.29 2.19 15.43
CA GLY A 126 6.17 3.08 15.12
C GLY A 126 5.83 3.20 13.63
N ILE A 127 6.24 2.22 12.82
CA ILE A 127 5.95 2.16 11.38
C ILE A 127 4.53 1.63 11.17
N THR A 128 3.80 2.21 10.23
CA THR A 128 2.45 1.76 9.88
C THR A 128 2.50 0.46 9.08
N LEU A 129 1.76 -0.55 9.52
CA LEU A 129 1.68 -1.86 8.88
C LEU A 129 0.36 -2.03 8.16
N ILE A 130 0.39 -2.48 6.92
CA ILE A 130 -0.77 -2.54 6.03
C ILE A 130 -0.84 -3.93 5.40
N LEU A 131 -2.00 -4.56 5.50
CA LEU A 131 -2.29 -5.80 4.78
C LEU A 131 -3.02 -5.44 3.49
N ASP A 132 -2.39 -5.74 2.36
CA ASP A 132 -2.88 -5.43 1.03
C ASP A 132 -3.60 -6.60 0.35
N ASP A 133 -4.37 -6.31 -0.70
CA ASP A 133 -5.14 -7.27 -1.50
C ASP A 133 -6.15 -8.11 -0.68
N TYR A 134 -6.69 -7.55 0.41
CA TYR A 134 -7.63 -8.29 1.25
C TYR A 134 -8.95 -8.56 0.51
N GLY A 135 -9.38 -9.81 0.52
CA GLY A 135 -10.62 -10.23 -0.13
C GLY A 135 -10.44 -10.91 -1.49
N THR A 136 -9.20 -11.18 -1.93
CA THR A 136 -8.93 -11.83 -3.23
C THR A 136 -9.07 -13.35 -3.23
N GLY A 137 -9.50 -13.98 -2.10
CA GLY A 137 -9.93 -15.39 -2.10
C GLY A 137 -9.35 -16.28 -1.03
N TYR A 138 -8.35 -15.86 -0.29
CA TYR A 138 -7.74 -16.63 0.81
C TYR A 138 -7.92 -15.97 2.17
N SER A 139 -8.77 -14.94 2.25
CA SER A 139 -8.93 -14.10 3.44
C SER A 139 -9.45 -14.89 4.64
N ASN A 140 -8.56 -15.12 5.60
CA ASN A 140 -8.89 -15.74 6.86
C ASN A 140 -8.76 -14.72 7.99
N ALA A 141 -9.90 -14.34 8.59
CA ALA A 141 -9.95 -13.39 9.70
C ALA A 141 -9.04 -13.79 10.89
N TYR A 142 -8.80 -15.09 11.09
CA TYR A 142 -7.87 -15.58 12.12
C TYR A 142 -6.44 -15.04 11.93
N ARG A 143 -6.03 -14.77 10.69
CA ARG A 143 -4.69 -14.27 10.37
C ARG A 143 -4.48 -12.82 10.73
N LEU A 144 -5.56 -12.02 10.74
CA LEU A 144 -5.50 -10.64 11.22
C LEU A 144 -5.07 -10.58 12.69
N SER A 145 -5.43 -11.58 13.49
CA SER A 145 -5.01 -11.66 14.89
C SER A 145 -3.50 -11.90 15.04
N ASP A 146 -2.89 -12.58 14.09
CA ASP A 146 -1.46 -12.88 14.09
C ASP A 146 -0.60 -11.68 13.65
N LEU A 147 -1.08 -10.92 12.68
CA LEU A 147 -0.36 -9.76 12.13
C LEU A 147 -0.65 -8.47 12.87
N THR A 148 -1.88 -8.30 13.36
CA THR A 148 -2.36 -7.05 13.96
C THR A 148 -1.94 -5.82 13.13
N PRO A 149 -2.31 -5.72 11.83
CA PRO A 149 -1.98 -4.58 10.99
C PRO A 149 -2.68 -3.32 11.53
N HIS A 150 -2.29 -2.14 11.04
CA HIS A 150 -3.01 -0.88 11.32
C HIS A 150 -4.15 -0.66 10.34
N TYR A 151 -3.95 -1.12 9.07
CA TYR A 151 -4.95 -1.06 8.00
C TYR A 151 -5.08 -2.40 7.31
N ILE A 152 -6.27 -2.60 6.74
CA ILE A 152 -6.47 -3.52 5.62
C ILE A 152 -6.85 -2.71 4.39
N LYS A 153 -6.32 -3.06 3.21
CA LYS A 153 -6.71 -2.50 1.92
C LYS A 153 -7.59 -3.51 1.21
N ILE A 154 -8.81 -3.09 0.91
CA ILE A 154 -9.77 -3.92 0.19
C ILE A 154 -9.49 -3.81 -1.29
N ASP A 155 -9.20 -4.94 -1.91
CA ASP A 155 -8.87 -5.02 -3.32
C ASP A 155 -9.97 -4.48 -4.23
N ARG A 156 -9.55 -3.88 -5.35
CA ARG A 156 -10.43 -3.32 -6.37
C ARG A 156 -11.50 -4.30 -6.87
N VAL A 157 -11.15 -5.60 -7.02
CA VAL A 157 -12.08 -6.60 -7.55
C VAL A 157 -13.27 -6.77 -6.62
N LEU A 158 -13.03 -6.85 -5.30
CA LEU A 158 -14.10 -6.93 -4.32
C LEU A 158 -14.91 -5.62 -4.27
N THR A 159 -14.25 -4.47 -4.36
CA THR A 159 -14.91 -3.15 -4.41
C THR A 159 -15.89 -3.10 -5.60
N GLN A 160 -15.45 -3.45 -6.80
CA GLN A 160 -16.27 -3.40 -8.01
C GLN A 160 -17.42 -4.41 -8.00
N LYS A 161 -17.21 -5.60 -7.44
CA LYS A 161 -18.28 -6.58 -7.21
C LYS A 161 -19.33 -6.05 -6.24
N ALA A 162 -18.90 -5.43 -5.14
CA ALA A 162 -19.81 -4.86 -4.13
C ALA A 162 -20.65 -3.68 -4.66
N LEU A 163 -20.14 -2.94 -5.65
CA LEU A 163 -20.89 -1.89 -6.34
C LEU A 163 -21.96 -2.43 -7.29
N SER A 164 -21.78 -3.66 -7.79
CA SER A 164 -22.67 -4.28 -8.79
C SER A 164 -23.63 -5.33 -8.21
N SER A 165 -23.41 -5.80 -6.98
CA SER A 165 -24.16 -6.90 -6.37
C SER A 165 -24.47 -6.63 -4.89
N ASN A 166 -25.74 -6.75 -4.50
CA ASN A 166 -26.15 -6.64 -3.09
C ASN A 166 -25.53 -7.73 -2.20
N TYR A 167 -25.31 -8.91 -2.73
CA TYR A 167 -24.67 -10.01 -2.01
C TYR A 167 -23.21 -9.67 -1.68
N GLU A 168 -22.44 -9.26 -2.68
CA GLU A 168 -21.04 -8.86 -2.50
C GLU A 168 -20.92 -7.60 -1.63
N ARG A 169 -21.88 -6.68 -1.76
CA ARG A 169 -21.98 -5.50 -0.89
C ARG A 169 -22.14 -5.90 0.58
N SER A 170 -22.97 -6.89 0.87
CA SER A 170 -23.11 -7.40 2.24
C SER A 170 -21.83 -8.01 2.76
N ILE A 171 -21.07 -8.76 1.92
CA ILE A 171 -19.75 -9.29 2.29
C ILE A 171 -18.80 -8.14 2.64
N LEU A 172 -18.74 -7.10 1.80
CA LEU A 172 -17.86 -5.94 2.06
C LEU A 172 -18.23 -5.23 3.36
N ILE A 173 -19.53 -5.06 3.66
CA ILE A 173 -19.99 -4.50 4.93
C ILE A 173 -19.48 -5.32 6.12
N TYR A 174 -19.65 -6.64 6.10
CA TYR A 174 -19.15 -7.51 7.16
C TYR A 174 -17.63 -7.45 7.34
N ILE A 175 -16.87 -7.31 6.25
CA ILE A 175 -15.42 -7.15 6.32
C ILE A 175 -15.07 -5.83 7.02
N ILE A 176 -15.73 -4.74 6.67
CA ILE A 176 -15.50 -3.43 7.29
C ILE A 176 -15.85 -3.46 8.79
N GLU A 177 -17.02 -4.00 9.14
CA GLU A 177 -17.45 -4.11 10.54
C GLU A 177 -16.51 -5.00 11.35
N MET A 178 -16.08 -6.12 10.81
CA MET A 178 -15.07 -6.99 11.43
C MET A 178 -13.76 -6.24 11.66
N ALA A 179 -13.24 -5.54 10.65
CA ALA A 179 -12.01 -4.79 10.76
C ALA A 179 -12.11 -3.72 11.86
N HIS A 180 -13.20 -2.94 11.89
CA HIS A 180 -13.43 -1.93 12.93
C HIS A 180 -13.57 -2.55 14.32
N SER A 181 -14.21 -3.72 14.46
CA SER A 181 -14.28 -4.43 15.74
C SER A 181 -12.90 -4.85 16.27
N LEU A 182 -11.96 -5.12 15.37
CA LEU A 182 -10.56 -5.40 15.66
C LEU A 182 -9.69 -4.15 15.79
N LYS A 183 -10.29 -2.95 15.71
CA LYS A 183 -9.60 -1.64 15.73
C LYS A 183 -8.63 -1.43 14.57
N LEU A 184 -8.92 -2.04 13.44
CA LEU A 184 -8.20 -1.84 12.18
C LEU A 184 -8.91 -0.77 11.35
N ASN A 185 -8.14 0.07 10.69
CA ASN A 185 -8.69 0.97 9.68
C ASN A 185 -8.88 0.21 8.35
N VAL A 186 -9.82 0.69 7.54
CA VAL A 186 -10.11 0.11 6.22
C VAL A 186 -9.85 1.14 5.13
N CYS A 187 -9.04 0.77 4.15
CA CYS A 187 -8.88 1.50 2.90
C CYS A 187 -9.59 0.74 1.78
N ILE A 188 -10.51 1.38 1.09
CA ILE A 188 -11.16 0.80 -0.10
C ILE A 188 -10.47 1.30 -1.35
N GLU A 189 -10.07 0.35 -2.20
CA GLU A 189 -9.37 0.63 -3.45
C GLU A 189 -10.27 0.58 -4.68
N GLY A 190 -9.79 1.18 -5.78
CA GLY A 190 -10.40 1.06 -7.10
C GLY A 190 -11.65 1.91 -7.30
N VAL A 191 -11.82 3.01 -6.56
CA VAL A 191 -12.91 3.97 -6.79
C VAL A 191 -12.52 4.89 -7.94
N GLU A 192 -13.32 4.89 -9.03
CA GLU A 192 -13.00 5.59 -10.27
C GLU A 192 -13.95 6.74 -10.59
N THR A 193 -15.19 6.69 -10.09
CA THR A 193 -16.21 7.71 -10.37
C THR A 193 -16.79 8.33 -9.09
N GLU A 194 -17.47 9.45 -9.27
CA GLU A 194 -18.13 10.15 -8.17
C GLU A 194 -19.31 9.35 -7.62
N GLU A 195 -20.02 8.65 -8.49
CA GLU A 195 -21.14 7.78 -8.13
C GLU A 195 -20.66 6.62 -7.26
N GLU A 196 -19.57 5.97 -7.65
CA GLU A 196 -18.93 4.92 -6.85
C GLU A 196 -18.51 5.45 -5.47
N LEU A 197 -17.92 6.65 -5.43
CA LEU A 197 -17.52 7.29 -4.17
C LEU A 197 -18.71 7.49 -3.23
N GLN A 198 -19.87 7.94 -3.75
CA GLN A 198 -21.05 8.14 -2.92
C GLN A 198 -21.59 6.82 -2.35
N GLU A 199 -21.53 5.73 -3.14
CA GLU A 199 -21.96 4.41 -2.67
C GLU A 199 -20.98 3.83 -1.64
N ILE A 200 -19.67 3.94 -1.87
CA ILE A 200 -18.65 3.45 -0.95
C ILE A 200 -18.65 4.22 0.37
N LYS A 201 -18.87 5.53 0.36
CA LYS A 201 -18.99 6.33 1.58
C LYS A 201 -20.10 5.85 2.54
N LYS A 202 -21.17 5.27 2.00
CA LYS A 202 -22.26 4.72 2.83
C LYS A 202 -21.81 3.52 3.67
N LEU A 203 -20.71 2.87 3.29
CA LEU A 203 -20.11 1.73 3.99
C LEU A 203 -19.18 2.16 5.12
N ASN A 204 -18.92 3.47 5.24
CA ASN A 204 -18.09 4.08 6.29
C ASN A 204 -16.64 3.55 6.37
N PRO A 205 -15.88 3.44 5.25
CA PRO A 205 -14.46 3.14 5.33
C PRO A 205 -13.68 4.32 5.89
N ASP A 206 -12.47 4.09 6.41
CA ASP A 206 -11.60 5.15 6.94
C ASP A 206 -10.90 5.92 5.82
N TYR A 207 -10.49 5.20 4.78
CA TYR A 207 -9.78 5.74 3.63
C TYR A 207 -10.33 5.19 2.32
N ILE A 208 -10.15 5.94 1.26
CA ILE A 208 -10.55 5.54 -0.10
C ILE A 208 -9.42 5.91 -1.06
N GLN A 209 -9.03 4.97 -1.92
CA GLN A 209 -8.03 5.12 -2.96
C GLN A 209 -8.62 4.75 -4.33
N GLY A 210 -8.18 5.43 -5.39
CA GLY A 210 -8.60 5.10 -6.75
C GLY A 210 -8.33 6.21 -7.76
N TYR A 211 -8.62 5.92 -9.01
CA TYR A 211 -8.34 6.84 -10.12
C TYR A 211 -9.16 8.13 -10.07
N LEU A 212 -10.26 8.15 -9.32
CA LEU A 212 -11.02 9.36 -9.04
C LEU A 212 -10.15 10.44 -8.38
N PHE A 213 -9.25 10.04 -7.48
CA PHE A 213 -8.39 10.97 -6.73
C PHE A 213 -7.09 11.26 -7.47
N GLY A 214 -6.58 10.28 -8.23
CA GLY A 214 -5.37 10.42 -9.01
C GLY A 214 -4.89 9.09 -9.58
N LYS A 215 -4.57 9.09 -10.86
CA LYS A 215 -3.89 7.96 -11.49
C LYS A 215 -2.42 7.96 -11.08
N PRO A 216 -1.76 6.78 -11.05
CA PRO A 216 -0.33 6.70 -10.85
C PRO A 216 0.41 7.63 -11.81
N ALA A 217 1.34 8.41 -11.27
CA ALA A 217 2.09 9.41 -12.03
C ALA A 217 3.54 9.47 -11.55
N PRO A 218 4.50 9.91 -12.39
CA PRO A 218 5.84 10.25 -11.95
C PRO A 218 5.84 11.31 -10.83
N GLU A 219 6.91 11.33 -10.01
CA GLU A 219 7.02 12.22 -8.85
C GLU A 219 6.66 13.68 -9.17
N ASP A 220 7.27 14.26 -10.22
CA ASP A 220 7.06 15.66 -10.58
C ASP A 220 5.61 15.94 -11.00
N GLU A 221 5.00 15.02 -11.71
CA GLU A 221 3.61 15.14 -12.15
C GLU A 221 2.66 15.04 -10.95
N PHE A 222 2.88 14.08 -10.05
CA PHE A 222 2.11 13.93 -8.82
C PHE A 222 2.26 15.19 -7.94
N TYR A 223 3.49 15.67 -7.76
CA TYR A 223 3.76 16.90 -7.02
C TYR A 223 2.94 18.08 -7.57
N ASN A 224 3.01 18.32 -8.87
CA ASN A 224 2.33 19.45 -9.49
C ASN A 224 0.80 19.35 -9.43
N ARG A 225 0.25 18.12 -9.52
CA ARG A 225 -1.20 17.88 -9.54
C ARG A 225 -1.81 17.84 -8.16
N GLN A 226 -1.14 17.24 -7.18
CA GLN A 226 -1.72 16.86 -5.90
C GLN A 226 -1.16 17.60 -4.70
N ILE A 227 0.11 17.96 -4.72
CA ILE A 227 0.80 18.58 -3.58
C ILE A 227 0.81 20.12 -3.68
N LYS A 228 1.27 20.66 -4.80
CA LYS A 228 1.45 22.10 -4.98
C LYS A 228 0.15 22.90 -5.00
N LYS A 229 -0.99 22.26 -5.29
CA LYS A 229 -2.31 22.91 -5.37
C LYS A 229 -2.97 23.13 -4.01
N LYS A 230 -2.36 22.68 -2.93
CA LYS A 230 -2.81 22.87 -1.55
C LYS A 230 -1.97 23.94 -0.86
#